data_fd93a2f90d1b2eacc57cbeb3378ac51a
#
_entry.id   fd93a2f90d1b2eacc57cbeb3378ac51a
#
_cell.length_a   1.000
_cell.length_b   1.000
_cell.length_c   1.000
_cell.angle_alpha   90.00
_cell.angle_beta   90.00
_cell.angle_gamma   90.00
#
_symmetry.space_group_name_H-M   'P 1'
#
loop_
_entity.id
_entity.type
_entity.pdbx_description
1 polymer ?
#
loop_
_entity_poly.entity_id
_entity_poly.type
_entity_poly.pdbx_seq_one_letter_code
_entity_poly.pdbx_strand_id
1 'polypeptide(L)'
;MAKQREKVEFRYYEIPEGEVVLALLGEDWIREYGKHIKYLHFHNLLEIGYCHWGTGEVVLGQEHIPFSGHSFMIVPPRLPHTTNSDPGTRGYWEWIYIDLDRFVSEIKHYDPLVLKNMLKRIKRTGYLLSKEENPVLAKLILGIMEESRNKKPYYKDSILGILGVCVVEFLRLSDDEERVMRSRANTTMIAGALDYVSFHYMEEIKISSLAHACNISESHFRRVFEEGMNMKPVDYINLIRIQNACELLKKTEKNMEEVASASGFASISAFNRNFKKVLNISPYQWKKSAENYESKLLYCRISAQKGWE
;
A
#
# COMPACT_ATOMS: atom_id res chain seq x y z
N MET A 1 -7.24 -9.90 -29.89
CA MET A 1 -6.27 -10.55 -28.98
C MET A 1 -6.73 -10.28 -27.56
N ALA A 2 -7.00 -11.31 -26.73
CA ALA A 2 -7.33 -11.11 -25.32
C ALA A 2 -6.08 -10.53 -24.61
N LYS A 3 -6.21 -9.34 -24.00
CA LYS A 3 -5.16 -8.76 -23.15
C LYS A 3 -4.82 -9.79 -22.07
N GLN A 4 -3.59 -10.29 -22.06
CA GLN A 4 -3.11 -11.19 -21.00
C GLN A 4 -3.21 -10.39 -19.69
N ARG A 5 -4.06 -10.84 -18.76
CA ARG A 5 -4.27 -10.15 -17.48
C ARG A 5 -2.96 -10.19 -16.70
N GLU A 6 -2.42 -9.05 -16.39
CA GLU A 6 -1.26 -8.93 -15.51
C GLU A 6 -1.65 -9.43 -14.12
N LYS A 7 -0.81 -10.29 -13.56
CA LYS A 7 -1.01 -10.81 -12.20
C LYS A 7 -0.79 -9.66 -11.21
N VAL A 8 -1.68 -9.49 -10.23
CA VAL A 8 -1.48 -8.54 -9.13
C VAL A 8 -0.99 -9.31 -7.92
N GLU A 9 0.07 -8.82 -7.29
CA GLU A 9 0.69 -9.42 -6.10
C GLU A 9 0.36 -8.59 -4.86
N PHE A 10 0.00 -9.27 -3.77
CA PHE A 10 -0.09 -8.64 -2.46
C PHE A 10 1.20 -8.85 -1.69
N ARG A 11 1.75 -7.76 -1.15
CA ARG A 11 2.93 -7.75 -0.28
C ARG A 11 2.53 -7.28 1.11
N TYR A 12 2.83 -8.09 2.10
CA TYR A 12 2.59 -7.74 3.49
C TYR A 12 3.88 -7.24 4.12
N TYR A 13 3.88 -5.99 4.56
CA TYR A 13 5.01 -5.36 5.24
C TYR A 13 4.74 -5.20 6.72
N GLU A 14 5.79 -5.31 7.52
CA GLU A 14 5.78 -5.10 8.95
C GLU A 14 6.80 -4.04 9.33
N ILE A 15 6.38 -3.12 10.19
CA ILE A 15 7.34 -2.21 10.83
C ILE A 15 8.05 -2.99 11.92
N PRO A 16 9.40 -2.99 11.99
CA PRO A 16 10.17 -3.66 13.03
C PRO A 16 9.71 -3.26 14.42
N GLU A 17 9.78 -4.20 15.37
CA GLU A 17 9.44 -3.91 16.77
C GLU A 17 10.30 -2.75 17.28
N GLY A 18 9.64 -1.79 17.91
CA GLY A 18 10.29 -0.60 18.43
C GLY A 18 10.67 0.46 17.39
N GLU A 19 10.41 0.24 16.09
CA GLU A 19 10.60 1.25 15.04
C GLU A 19 9.29 2.00 14.73
N VAL A 20 9.43 3.20 14.15
CA VAL A 20 8.31 4.06 13.74
C VAL A 20 7.91 3.79 12.29
N VAL A 21 8.90 3.49 11.46
CA VAL A 21 8.75 3.22 10.02
C VAL A 21 9.58 2.00 9.62
N LEU A 22 9.19 1.33 8.52
CA LEU A 22 10.08 0.42 7.82
C LEU A 22 10.81 1.22 6.75
N ALA A 23 12.13 1.35 6.87
CA ALA A 23 12.96 2.07 5.92
C ALA A 23 13.86 1.10 5.14
N LEU A 24 13.79 1.13 3.82
CA LEU A 24 14.58 0.35 2.89
C LEU A 24 15.54 1.30 2.17
N LEU A 25 16.74 1.43 2.70
CA LEU A 25 17.72 2.46 2.33
C LEU A 25 19.04 1.82 1.87
N GLY A 26 19.80 2.59 1.09
CA GLY A 26 21.15 2.24 0.71
C GLY A 26 21.32 1.74 -0.72
N GLU A 27 22.55 1.38 -1.09
CA GLU A 27 22.96 1.08 -2.45
C GLU A 27 22.37 -0.22 -3.02
N ASP A 28 21.84 -1.11 -2.19
CA ASP A 28 21.12 -2.32 -2.61
C ASP A 28 19.89 -1.99 -3.46
N TRP A 29 19.41 -0.76 -3.38
CA TRP A 29 18.28 -0.24 -4.13
C TRP A 29 18.68 0.44 -5.44
N ILE A 30 19.96 0.36 -5.84
CA ILE A 30 20.44 0.77 -7.16
C ILE A 30 20.27 -0.39 -8.14
N ARG A 31 19.19 -0.38 -8.92
CA ARG A 31 18.84 -1.52 -9.81
C ARG A 31 18.01 -1.11 -11.02
N GLU A 32 17.83 -2.02 -11.97
CA GLU A 32 16.85 -1.90 -13.04
C GLU A 32 15.47 -2.33 -12.50
N TYR A 33 14.61 -1.35 -12.23
CA TYR A 33 13.27 -1.58 -11.73
C TYR A 33 12.37 -2.14 -12.82
N GLY A 34 11.43 -3.05 -12.45
CA GLY A 34 10.49 -3.65 -13.40
C GLY A 34 11.09 -4.74 -14.28
N LYS A 35 12.41 -4.99 -14.21
CA LYS A 35 13.05 -6.05 -14.99
C LYS A 35 12.47 -7.41 -14.63
N HIS A 36 11.88 -8.09 -15.64
CA HIS A 36 11.21 -9.37 -15.46
C HIS A 36 9.93 -9.34 -14.61
N ILE A 37 9.49 -8.18 -14.12
CA ILE A 37 8.26 -8.01 -13.35
C ILE A 37 7.18 -7.47 -14.28
N LYS A 38 6.20 -8.34 -14.65
CA LYS A 38 5.07 -7.98 -15.52
C LYS A 38 3.76 -7.91 -14.73
N TYR A 39 3.82 -7.45 -13.48
CA TYR A 39 2.63 -7.37 -12.65
C TYR A 39 2.69 -6.18 -11.70
N LEU A 40 1.52 -5.65 -11.38
CA LEU A 40 1.35 -4.66 -10.33
C LEU A 40 1.40 -5.34 -8.97
N HIS A 41 1.81 -4.61 -7.96
CA HIS A 41 1.71 -5.05 -6.58
C HIS A 41 1.01 -3.98 -5.75
N PHE A 42 0.58 -4.36 -4.57
CA PHE A 42 0.07 -3.46 -3.54
C PHE A 42 0.36 -4.05 -2.17
N HIS A 43 0.27 -3.22 -1.14
CA HIS A 43 0.66 -3.56 0.22
C HIS A 43 -0.28 -2.94 1.27
N ASN A 44 -0.06 -3.29 2.54
CA ASN A 44 -0.87 -2.88 3.69
C ASN A 44 -0.49 -1.51 4.27
N LEU A 45 0.72 -1.03 4.05
CA LEU A 45 1.24 0.23 4.60
C LEU A 45 1.17 1.36 3.56
N LEU A 46 1.23 2.63 4.02
CA LEU A 46 1.53 3.75 3.14
C LEU A 46 3.00 3.64 2.71
N GLU A 47 3.25 3.68 1.40
CA GLU A 47 4.60 3.70 0.83
C GLU A 47 4.98 5.10 0.40
N ILE A 48 6.21 5.49 0.70
CA ILE A 48 6.85 6.67 0.15
C ILE A 48 8.15 6.24 -0.49
N GLY A 49 8.28 6.47 -1.80
CA GLY A 49 9.52 6.24 -2.54
C GLY A 49 10.18 7.57 -2.92
N TYR A 50 11.50 7.67 -2.80
CA TYR A 50 12.28 8.81 -3.30
C TYR A 50 13.31 8.34 -4.30
N CYS A 51 13.27 8.91 -5.51
CA CYS A 51 14.23 8.64 -6.58
C CYS A 51 15.40 9.61 -6.46
N HIS A 52 16.58 9.12 -6.12
CA HIS A 52 17.80 9.95 -6.10
C HIS A 52 18.27 10.25 -7.52
N TRP A 53 18.24 9.26 -8.41
CA TRP A 53 18.55 9.39 -9.82
C TRP A 53 17.97 8.22 -10.62
N GLY A 54 17.85 8.40 -11.93
CA GLY A 54 17.27 7.43 -12.86
C GLY A 54 16.08 8.01 -13.59
N THR A 55 15.61 7.27 -14.60
CA THR A 55 14.44 7.61 -15.42
C THR A 55 13.61 6.38 -15.68
N GLY A 56 12.33 6.58 -16.00
CA GLY A 56 11.38 5.51 -16.27
C GLY A 56 9.94 5.94 -16.04
N GLU A 57 9.10 5.00 -15.68
CA GLU A 57 7.70 5.25 -15.34
C GLU A 57 7.28 4.62 -14.02
N VAL A 58 6.42 5.30 -13.29
CA VAL A 58 5.64 4.76 -12.18
C VAL A 58 4.23 4.49 -12.69
N VAL A 59 3.73 3.29 -12.45
CA VAL A 59 2.34 2.93 -12.75
C VAL A 59 1.56 2.98 -11.44
N LEU A 60 0.55 3.83 -11.35
CA LEU A 60 -0.37 3.96 -10.22
C LEU A 60 -1.79 3.57 -10.70
N GLY A 61 -2.24 2.37 -10.35
CA GLY A 61 -3.48 1.80 -10.91
C GLY A 61 -3.37 1.58 -12.41
N GLN A 62 -3.92 2.50 -13.20
CA GLN A 62 -3.83 2.48 -14.68
C GLN A 62 -3.04 3.68 -15.25
N GLU A 63 -2.59 4.56 -14.39
CA GLU A 63 -1.85 5.75 -14.83
C GLU A 63 -0.37 5.42 -14.96
N HIS A 64 0.19 5.73 -16.12
CA HIS A 64 1.60 5.61 -16.44
C HIS A 64 2.22 7.00 -16.38
N ILE A 65 3.02 7.27 -15.36
CA ILE A 65 3.55 8.60 -15.07
C ILE A 65 5.08 8.55 -15.17
N PRO A 66 5.69 9.30 -16.07
CA PRO A 66 7.14 9.32 -16.20
C PRO A 66 7.80 9.93 -14.95
N PHE A 67 8.93 9.36 -14.51
CA PHE A 67 9.75 9.91 -13.44
C PHE A 67 11.17 10.22 -13.92
N SER A 68 11.81 11.10 -13.18
CA SER A 68 13.24 11.39 -13.29
C SER A 68 13.87 11.50 -11.90
N GLY A 69 15.18 11.68 -11.83
CA GLY A 69 15.87 11.92 -10.57
C GLY A 69 15.22 13.06 -9.78
N HIS A 70 15.20 12.91 -8.46
CA HIS A 70 14.53 13.78 -7.47
C HIS A 70 13.00 13.78 -7.54
N SER A 71 12.38 12.80 -8.21
CA SER A 71 10.96 12.50 -8.06
C SER A 71 10.72 11.72 -6.76
N PHE A 72 9.54 11.88 -6.19
CA PHE A 72 9.10 11.04 -5.09
C PHE A 72 7.64 10.63 -5.27
N MET A 73 7.31 9.46 -4.78
CA MET A 73 5.95 8.92 -4.85
C MET A 73 5.37 8.68 -3.48
N ILE A 74 4.05 8.81 -3.38
CA ILE A 74 3.26 8.50 -2.20
C ILE A 74 2.17 7.54 -2.65
N VAL A 75 2.24 6.29 -2.19
CA VAL A 75 1.30 5.23 -2.57
C VAL A 75 0.50 4.82 -1.36
N PRO A 76 -0.81 5.08 -1.34
CA PRO A 76 -1.66 4.65 -0.25
C PRO A 76 -1.77 3.11 -0.20
N PRO A 77 -2.08 2.55 0.98
CA PRO A 77 -2.35 1.13 1.10
C PRO A 77 -3.38 0.67 0.05
N ARG A 78 -3.15 -0.53 -0.49
CA ARG A 78 -4.08 -1.21 -1.41
C ARG A 78 -4.17 -0.62 -2.83
N LEU A 79 -3.41 0.42 -3.17
CA LEU A 79 -3.33 0.92 -4.54
C LEU A 79 -2.36 0.04 -5.34
N PRO A 80 -2.82 -0.65 -6.41
CA PRO A 80 -1.93 -1.40 -7.30
C PRO A 80 -0.95 -0.46 -8.00
N HIS A 81 0.35 -0.78 -7.93
CA HIS A 81 1.39 0.06 -8.53
C HIS A 81 2.63 -0.76 -8.89
N THR A 82 3.51 -0.15 -9.66
CA THR A 82 4.87 -0.63 -9.94
C THR A 82 5.76 0.52 -10.38
N THR A 83 7.07 0.34 -10.23
CA THR A 83 8.10 1.25 -10.75
C THR A 83 8.89 0.51 -11.80
N ASN A 84 9.07 1.09 -12.98
CA ASN A 84 9.81 0.53 -14.09
C ASN A 84 10.90 1.52 -14.50
N SER A 85 12.14 1.08 -14.56
CA SER A 85 13.23 1.86 -15.19
C SER A 85 13.09 1.83 -16.71
N ASP A 86 13.63 2.83 -17.38
CA ASP A 86 13.80 2.76 -18.82
C ASP A 86 14.64 1.53 -19.21
N PRO A 87 14.35 0.85 -20.32
CA PRO A 87 15.00 -0.39 -20.69
C PRO A 87 16.53 -0.29 -20.69
N GLY A 88 17.19 -1.19 -19.94
CA GLY A 88 18.65 -1.24 -19.84
C GLY A 88 19.26 -0.16 -18.95
N THR A 89 18.44 0.64 -18.24
CA THR A 89 18.93 1.65 -17.29
C THR A 89 18.72 1.20 -15.85
N ARG A 90 19.51 1.77 -14.94
CA ARG A 90 19.33 1.60 -13.51
C ARG A 90 18.79 2.88 -12.91
N GLY A 91 18.13 2.77 -11.75
CA GLY A 91 17.73 3.90 -10.94
C GLY A 91 18.07 3.65 -9.48
N TYR A 92 18.16 4.71 -8.70
CA TYR A 92 18.35 4.63 -7.25
C TYR A 92 17.13 5.19 -6.56
N TRP A 93 16.36 4.30 -5.96
CA TRP A 93 15.21 4.60 -5.13
C TRP A 93 15.46 4.17 -3.70
N GLU A 94 14.95 4.93 -2.74
CA GLU A 94 14.81 4.52 -1.35
C GLU A 94 13.35 4.58 -0.92
N TRP A 95 12.98 3.74 0.05
CA TRP A 95 11.59 3.49 0.38
C TRP A 95 11.33 3.59 1.88
N ILE A 96 10.19 4.16 2.25
CA ILE A 96 9.68 4.23 3.61
C ILE A 96 8.26 3.68 3.61
N TYR A 97 7.97 2.79 4.56
CA TYR A 97 6.62 2.27 4.79
C TYR A 97 6.12 2.70 6.15
N ILE A 98 4.89 3.19 6.22
CA ILE A 98 4.29 3.83 7.39
C ILE A 98 2.96 3.18 7.70
N ASP A 99 2.74 2.73 8.94
CA ASP A 99 1.41 2.40 9.46
C ASP A 99 0.69 3.70 9.85
N LEU A 100 0.05 4.30 8.85
CA LEU A 100 -0.62 5.58 9.01
C LEU A 100 -1.81 5.49 9.98
N ASP A 101 -2.52 4.36 10.04
CA ASP A 101 -3.63 4.15 10.97
C ASP A 101 -3.13 4.19 12.41
N ARG A 102 -2.06 3.45 12.70
CA ARG A 102 -1.41 3.45 14.00
C ARG A 102 -0.90 4.85 14.37
N PHE A 103 -0.13 5.48 13.48
CA PHE A 103 0.43 6.81 13.71
C PHE A 103 -0.66 7.84 14.04
N VAL A 104 -1.71 7.91 13.22
CA VAL A 104 -2.80 8.89 13.41
C VAL A 104 -3.61 8.57 14.67
N SER A 105 -3.81 7.31 15.05
CA SER A 105 -4.53 6.93 16.28
C SER A 105 -3.79 7.35 17.55
N GLU A 106 -2.49 7.56 17.50
CA GLU A 106 -1.66 8.05 18.62
C GLU A 106 -1.73 9.59 18.78
N ILE A 107 -2.29 10.30 17.80
CA ILE A 107 -2.47 11.77 17.85
C ILE A 107 -3.71 12.10 18.69
N LYS A 108 -3.50 12.40 19.96
CA LYS A 108 -4.60 12.61 20.96
C LYS A 108 -5.39 13.92 20.83
N HIS A 109 -5.01 14.81 19.90
CA HIS A 109 -5.60 16.17 19.83
C HIS A 109 -6.80 16.29 18.89
N TYR A 110 -7.15 15.24 18.13
CA TYR A 110 -8.25 15.26 17.18
C TYR A 110 -9.37 14.31 17.61
N ASP A 111 -10.61 14.72 17.31
CA ASP A 111 -11.77 13.85 17.41
C ASP A 111 -11.61 12.61 16.50
N PRO A 112 -12.00 11.41 16.96
CA PRO A 112 -11.88 10.18 16.18
C PRO A 112 -12.53 10.23 14.79
N LEU A 113 -13.64 10.97 14.63
CA LEU A 113 -14.31 11.14 13.34
C LEU A 113 -13.47 12.01 12.40
N VAL A 114 -12.85 13.06 12.93
CA VAL A 114 -11.91 13.91 12.18
C VAL A 114 -10.72 13.10 11.70
N LEU A 115 -10.10 12.31 12.59
CA LEU A 115 -8.98 11.43 12.23
C LEU A 115 -9.36 10.42 11.14
N LYS A 116 -10.52 9.79 11.26
CA LYS A 116 -11.05 8.87 10.25
C LYS A 116 -11.21 9.54 8.88
N ASN A 117 -11.73 10.77 8.86
CA ASN A 117 -11.90 11.52 7.62
C ASN A 117 -10.55 11.93 7.01
N MET A 118 -9.57 12.34 7.83
CA MET A 118 -8.21 12.63 7.39
C MET A 118 -7.57 11.40 6.73
N LEU A 119 -7.61 10.25 7.40
CA LEU A 119 -7.10 8.98 6.86
C LEU A 119 -7.77 8.59 5.54
N LYS A 120 -9.10 8.73 5.46
CA LYS A 120 -9.84 8.45 4.24
C LYS A 120 -9.37 9.32 3.06
N ARG A 121 -9.07 10.58 3.30
CA ARG A 121 -8.57 11.52 2.28
C ARG A 121 -7.17 11.12 1.81
N ILE A 122 -6.23 10.91 2.74
CA ILE A 122 -4.84 10.54 2.43
C ILE A 122 -4.78 9.20 1.67
N LYS A 123 -5.61 8.22 2.06
CA LYS A 123 -5.65 6.89 1.44
C LYS A 123 -6.35 6.82 0.09
N ARG A 124 -6.84 7.94 -0.42
CA ARG A 124 -7.67 7.95 -1.63
C ARG A 124 -6.88 7.96 -2.93
N THR A 125 -5.74 8.62 -2.96
CA THR A 125 -5.01 8.94 -4.19
C THR A 125 -3.52 8.73 -4.01
N GLY A 126 -2.87 8.08 -4.99
CA GLY A 126 -1.43 8.03 -5.09
C GLY A 126 -0.90 9.26 -5.82
N TYR A 127 0.34 9.65 -5.53
CA TYR A 127 0.99 10.81 -6.13
C TYR A 127 2.40 10.44 -6.61
N LEU A 128 2.79 10.98 -7.75
CA LEU A 128 4.18 11.09 -8.16
C LEU A 128 4.45 12.59 -8.36
N LEU A 129 5.43 13.11 -7.67
CA LEU A 129 5.78 14.54 -7.62
C LEU A 129 7.30 14.70 -7.79
N SER A 130 7.71 15.82 -8.31
CA SER A 130 9.12 16.22 -8.29
C SER A 130 9.44 17.04 -7.04
N LYS A 131 10.73 17.12 -6.71
CA LYS A 131 11.23 17.99 -5.63
C LYS A 131 10.90 19.46 -5.89
N GLU A 132 10.87 19.87 -7.15
CA GLU A 132 10.55 21.23 -7.58
C GLU A 132 9.06 21.54 -7.38
N GLU A 133 8.17 20.58 -7.62
CA GLU A 133 6.72 20.76 -7.43
C GLU A 133 6.33 20.82 -5.95
N ASN A 134 7.00 20.05 -5.10
CA ASN A 134 6.75 20.08 -3.66
C ASN A 134 8.06 19.95 -2.85
N PRO A 135 8.84 21.04 -2.74
CA PRO A 135 10.12 21.03 -2.02
C PRO A 135 9.98 20.76 -0.52
N VAL A 136 8.84 21.10 0.07
CA VAL A 136 8.58 20.87 1.50
C VAL A 136 8.49 19.37 1.77
N LEU A 137 7.64 18.65 1.04
CA LEU A 137 7.51 17.19 1.20
C LEU A 137 8.81 16.47 0.87
N ALA A 138 9.50 16.84 -0.21
CA ALA A 138 10.78 16.25 -0.56
C ALA A 138 11.79 16.36 0.59
N LYS A 139 11.88 17.53 1.24
CA LYS A 139 12.75 17.74 2.39
C LYS A 139 12.34 16.90 3.60
N LEU A 140 11.05 16.79 3.90
CA LEU A 140 10.54 15.99 5.02
C LEU A 140 10.82 14.50 4.79
N ILE A 141 10.58 13.98 3.59
CA ILE A 141 10.84 12.59 3.21
C ILE A 141 12.33 12.26 3.39
N LEU A 142 13.21 13.09 2.85
CA LEU A 142 14.66 12.94 3.01
C LEU A 142 15.08 13.04 4.48
N GLY A 143 14.42 13.87 5.30
CA GLY A 143 14.64 13.95 6.73
C GLY A 143 14.32 12.63 7.45
N ILE A 144 13.20 11.98 7.14
CA ILE A 144 12.86 10.67 7.70
C ILE A 144 13.91 9.61 7.30
N MET A 145 14.33 9.62 6.03
CA MET A 145 15.35 8.70 5.54
C MET A 145 16.68 8.89 6.27
N GLU A 146 17.09 10.13 6.47
CA GLU A 146 18.33 10.49 7.18
C GLU A 146 18.31 10.07 8.65
N GLU A 147 17.20 10.33 9.35
CA GLU A 147 17.02 9.88 10.74
C GLU A 147 17.01 8.35 10.84
N SER A 148 16.35 7.67 9.91
CA SER A 148 16.30 6.22 9.85
C SER A 148 17.66 5.58 9.55
N ARG A 149 18.53 6.29 8.80
CA ARG A 149 19.88 5.84 8.45
C ARG A 149 20.85 6.01 9.60
N ASN A 150 20.84 7.17 10.24
CA ASN A 150 21.84 7.52 11.24
C ASN A 150 21.48 7.06 12.65
N LYS A 151 20.20 6.91 12.96
CA LYS A 151 19.67 6.48 14.26
C LYS A 151 20.33 7.21 15.45
N LYS A 152 20.49 8.56 15.34
CA LYS A 152 20.99 9.39 16.42
C LYS A 152 20.06 9.33 17.64
N PRO A 153 20.50 9.71 18.85
CA PRO A 153 19.60 9.83 19.99
C PRO A 153 18.33 10.61 19.63
N TYR A 154 17.16 10.10 20.04
CA TYR A 154 15.83 10.67 19.76
C TYR A 154 15.39 10.64 18.28
N TYR A 155 16.03 9.84 17.42
CA TYR A 155 15.64 9.75 15.99
C TYR A 155 14.18 9.35 15.80
N LYS A 156 13.61 8.51 16.68
CA LYS A 156 12.20 8.10 16.61
C LYS A 156 11.28 9.28 16.88
N ASP A 157 11.59 10.10 17.87
CA ASP A 157 10.83 11.30 18.19
C ASP A 157 10.92 12.33 17.05
N SER A 158 12.10 12.45 16.43
CA SER A 158 12.30 13.26 15.23
C SER A 158 11.44 12.76 14.07
N ILE A 159 11.46 11.45 13.78
CA ILE A 159 10.62 10.84 12.73
C ILE A 159 9.12 11.09 13.01
N LEU A 160 8.66 10.90 14.26
CA LEU A 160 7.26 11.16 14.64
C LEU A 160 6.87 12.63 14.39
N GLY A 161 7.74 13.57 14.75
CA GLY A 161 7.53 15.00 14.50
C GLY A 161 7.43 15.31 13.00
N ILE A 162 8.35 14.76 12.20
CA ILE A 162 8.36 14.95 10.74
C ILE A 162 7.09 14.33 10.11
N LEU A 163 6.70 13.12 10.53
CA LEU A 163 5.47 12.46 10.06
C LEU A 163 4.22 13.30 10.37
N GLY A 164 4.17 13.97 11.51
CA GLY A 164 3.08 14.89 11.85
C GLY A 164 2.93 16.01 10.81
N VAL A 165 4.04 16.59 10.37
CA VAL A 165 4.01 17.60 9.29
C VAL A 165 3.67 16.96 7.94
N CYS A 166 4.19 15.75 7.63
CA CYS A 166 3.85 15.03 6.41
C CYS A 166 2.34 14.79 6.28
N VAL A 167 1.66 14.40 7.37
CA VAL A 167 0.20 14.21 7.37
C VAL A 167 -0.54 15.48 6.95
N VAL A 168 -0.11 16.64 7.46
CA VAL A 168 -0.69 17.94 7.05
C VAL A 168 -0.46 18.20 5.56
N GLU A 169 0.74 17.96 5.06
CA GLU A 169 1.06 18.13 3.64
C GLU A 169 0.27 17.15 2.74
N PHE A 170 0.08 15.89 3.17
CA PHE A 170 -0.76 14.93 2.44
C PHE A 170 -2.22 15.38 2.36
N LEU A 171 -2.73 15.99 3.44
CA LEU A 171 -4.08 16.57 3.45
C LEU A 171 -4.17 17.76 2.48
N ARG A 172 -3.18 18.64 2.46
CA ARG A 172 -3.11 19.76 1.52
C ARG A 172 -3.08 19.28 0.07
N LEU A 173 -2.29 18.24 -0.24
CA LEU A 173 -2.31 17.61 -1.57
C LEU A 173 -3.68 17.03 -1.92
N SER A 174 -4.39 16.45 -0.94
CA SER A 174 -5.72 15.88 -1.17
C SER A 174 -6.82 16.91 -1.36
N ASP A 175 -6.59 18.19 -1.03
CA ASP A 175 -7.50 19.31 -1.24
C ASP A 175 -7.27 20.04 -2.57
N ASP A 176 -6.15 19.79 -3.24
CA ASP A 176 -5.86 20.36 -4.55
C ASP A 176 -6.71 19.67 -5.62
N GLU A 177 -7.89 20.27 -5.90
CA GLU A 177 -8.90 19.71 -6.82
C GLU A 177 -8.35 19.53 -8.25
N GLU A 178 -7.45 20.38 -8.74
CA GLU A 178 -6.88 20.25 -10.09
C GLU A 178 -5.97 19.03 -10.19
N ARG A 179 -5.16 18.76 -9.18
CA ARG A 179 -4.29 17.56 -9.12
C ARG A 179 -5.10 16.30 -8.95
N VAL A 180 -6.11 16.35 -8.08
CA VAL A 180 -7.03 15.23 -7.84
C VAL A 180 -7.85 14.92 -9.10
N MET A 181 -8.22 15.90 -9.92
CA MET A 181 -8.94 15.67 -11.18
C MET A 181 -8.03 15.01 -12.25
N ARG A 182 -6.75 15.33 -12.32
CA ARG A 182 -5.83 14.70 -13.26
C ARG A 182 -5.58 13.22 -12.96
N SER A 183 -5.55 12.83 -11.68
CA SER A 183 -5.38 11.44 -11.21
C SER A 183 -6.69 10.63 -11.18
N ARG A 184 -7.85 11.25 -11.40
CA ARG A 184 -9.17 10.70 -11.06
C ARG A 184 -9.88 9.89 -12.14
N ALA A 185 -9.37 9.75 -13.35
CA ALA A 185 -10.23 9.26 -14.44
C ALA A 185 -10.84 7.86 -14.18
N ASN A 186 -10.11 6.90 -13.56
CA ASN A 186 -10.64 5.55 -13.37
C ASN A 186 -10.75 5.09 -11.89
N THR A 187 -9.85 5.51 -11.01
CA THR A 187 -9.90 5.08 -9.60
C THR A 187 -11.08 5.71 -8.85
N THR A 188 -11.55 6.88 -9.29
CA THR A 188 -12.70 7.59 -8.69
C THR A 188 -14.00 6.83 -8.87
N MET A 189 -14.20 6.17 -10.02
CA MET A 189 -15.45 5.44 -10.28
C MET A 189 -15.65 4.25 -9.34
N ILE A 190 -14.57 3.67 -8.82
CA ILE A 190 -14.64 2.52 -7.90
C ILE A 190 -14.35 2.88 -6.45
N ALA A 191 -14.01 4.14 -6.15
CA ALA A 191 -13.64 4.59 -4.80
C ALA A 191 -14.72 4.25 -3.75
N GLY A 192 -16.01 4.43 -4.11
CA GLY A 192 -17.13 4.06 -3.25
C GLY A 192 -17.15 2.57 -2.89
N ALA A 193 -16.78 1.70 -3.83
CA ALA A 193 -16.69 0.27 -3.57
C ALA A 193 -15.48 -0.09 -2.69
N LEU A 194 -14.33 0.55 -2.91
CA LEU A 194 -13.15 0.34 -2.08
C LEU A 194 -13.42 0.76 -0.63
N ASP A 195 -14.05 1.91 -0.44
CA ASP A 195 -14.52 2.38 0.87
C ASP A 195 -15.50 1.39 1.49
N TYR A 196 -16.52 0.98 0.72
CA TYR A 196 -17.53 0.04 1.20
C TYR A 196 -16.90 -1.26 1.71
N VAL A 197 -16.00 -1.88 0.94
CA VAL A 197 -15.30 -3.10 1.36
C VAL A 197 -14.48 -2.86 2.62
N SER A 198 -13.81 -1.72 2.75
CA SER A 198 -13.00 -1.39 3.91
C SER A 198 -13.79 -1.32 5.22
N PHE A 199 -15.06 -0.89 5.15
CA PHE A 199 -15.92 -0.78 6.33
C PHE A 199 -16.77 -2.02 6.61
N HIS A 200 -17.07 -2.81 5.58
CA HIS A 200 -18.02 -3.92 5.65
C HIS A 200 -17.39 -5.30 5.38
N TYR A 201 -16.05 -5.42 5.35
CA TYR A 201 -15.37 -6.67 4.98
C TYR A 201 -15.77 -7.89 5.84
N MET A 202 -16.19 -7.65 7.09
CA MET A 202 -16.67 -8.70 8.01
C MET A 202 -18.06 -9.22 7.64
N GLU A 203 -18.83 -8.45 6.88
CA GLU A 203 -20.20 -8.78 6.51
C GLU A 203 -20.27 -9.53 5.17
N GLU A 204 -21.43 -10.06 4.82
CA GLU A 204 -21.67 -10.59 3.49
C GLU A 204 -21.78 -9.42 2.48
N ILE A 205 -20.80 -9.29 1.59
CA ILE A 205 -20.76 -8.24 0.57
C ILE A 205 -21.26 -8.80 -0.77
N LYS A 206 -22.38 -8.24 -1.25
CA LYS A 206 -22.89 -8.49 -2.61
C LYS A 206 -22.25 -7.53 -3.61
N ILE A 207 -21.97 -8.01 -4.81
CA ILE A 207 -21.39 -7.16 -5.86
C ILE A 207 -22.33 -6.02 -6.25
N SER A 208 -23.65 -6.27 -6.19
CA SER A 208 -24.66 -5.24 -6.38
C SER A 208 -24.54 -4.08 -5.37
N SER A 209 -24.18 -4.36 -4.12
CA SER A 209 -23.94 -3.30 -3.11
C SER A 209 -22.72 -2.45 -3.46
N LEU A 210 -21.67 -3.04 -4.00
CA LEU A 210 -20.49 -2.33 -4.47
C LEU A 210 -20.81 -1.43 -5.70
N ALA A 211 -21.56 -1.98 -6.64
CA ALA A 211 -22.02 -1.22 -7.81
C ALA A 211 -22.90 -0.02 -7.42
N HIS A 212 -23.80 -0.22 -6.46
CA HIS A 212 -24.62 0.83 -5.88
C HIS A 212 -23.78 1.91 -5.18
N ALA A 213 -22.78 1.52 -4.40
CA ALA A 213 -21.84 2.45 -3.76
C ALA A 213 -21.05 3.32 -4.76
N CYS A 214 -20.97 2.87 -6.02
CA CYS A 214 -20.35 3.59 -7.13
C CYS A 214 -21.38 4.28 -8.06
N ASN A 215 -22.68 4.19 -7.79
CA ASN A 215 -23.78 4.71 -8.63
C ASN A 215 -23.72 4.22 -10.09
N ILE A 216 -23.34 2.97 -10.33
CA ILE A 216 -23.29 2.35 -11.67
C ILE A 216 -23.92 0.95 -11.66
N SER A 217 -24.22 0.41 -12.85
CA SER A 217 -24.75 -0.95 -12.99
C SER A 217 -23.70 -2.00 -12.59
N GLU A 218 -24.15 -3.17 -12.13
CA GLU A 218 -23.24 -4.25 -11.72
C GLU A 218 -22.30 -4.71 -12.86
N SER A 219 -22.80 -4.80 -14.09
CA SER A 219 -21.99 -5.17 -15.25
C SER A 219 -20.91 -4.14 -15.55
N HIS A 220 -21.26 -2.86 -15.49
CA HIS A 220 -20.31 -1.76 -15.65
C HIS A 220 -19.30 -1.73 -14.50
N PHE A 221 -19.77 -1.91 -13.26
CA PHE A 221 -18.90 -1.98 -12.09
C PHE A 221 -17.85 -3.09 -12.22
N ARG A 222 -18.25 -4.32 -12.57
CA ARG A 222 -17.29 -5.43 -12.74
C ARG A 222 -16.20 -5.08 -13.73
N ARG A 223 -16.57 -4.51 -14.88
CA ARG A 223 -15.63 -4.13 -15.92
C ARG A 223 -14.67 -3.04 -15.43
N VAL A 224 -15.18 -1.93 -14.91
CA VAL A 224 -14.36 -0.80 -14.44
C VAL A 224 -13.49 -1.21 -13.25
N PHE A 225 -14.02 -2.03 -12.33
CA PHE A 225 -13.26 -2.53 -11.21
C PHE A 225 -12.11 -3.45 -11.65
N GLU A 226 -12.38 -4.39 -12.57
CA GLU A 226 -11.34 -5.28 -13.11
C GLU A 226 -10.30 -4.49 -13.95
N GLU A 227 -10.72 -3.46 -14.65
CA GLU A 227 -9.80 -2.55 -15.35
C GLU A 227 -8.94 -1.73 -14.38
N GLY A 228 -9.53 -1.14 -13.33
CA GLY A 228 -8.84 -0.27 -12.39
C GLY A 228 -7.95 -1.00 -11.38
N MET A 229 -8.39 -2.19 -10.93
CA MET A 229 -7.69 -2.95 -9.87
C MET A 229 -6.93 -4.15 -10.42
N ASN A 230 -7.06 -4.45 -11.71
CA ASN A 230 -6.52 -5.64 -12.37
C ASN A 230 -6.87 -6.96 -11.67
N MET A 231 -7.95 -6.97 -10.89
CA MET A 231 -8.49 -8.14 -10.17
C MET A 231 -10.01 -8.10 -10.10
N LYS A 232 -10.62 -9.26 -9.82
CA LYS A 232 -12.08 -9.33 -9.62
C LYS A 232 -12.48 -8.74 -8.27
N PRO A 233 -13.69 -8.12 -8.17
CA PRO A 233 -14.19 -7.59 -6.90
C PRO A 233 -14.18 -8.61 -5.75
N VAL A 234 -14.53 -9.87 -6.01
CA VAL A 234 -14.52 -10.94 -4.99
C VAL A 234 -13.09 -11.24 -4.51
N ASP A 235 -12.11 -11.22 -5.39
CA ASP A 235 -10.70 -11.42 -5.02
C ASP A 235 -10.21 -10.26 -4.14
N TYR A 236 -10.63 -9.02 -4.43
CA TYR A 236 -10.34 -7.86 -3.61
C TYR A 236 -10.97 -7.95 -2.21
N ILE A 237 -12.26 -8.33 -2.11
CA ILE A 237 -12.92 -8.55 -0.80
C ILE A 237 -12.12 -9.56 0.02
N ASN A 238 -11.79 -10.72 -0.58
CA ASN A 238 -11.03 -11.75 0.12
C ASN A 238 -9.63 -11.28 0.53
N LEU A 239 -9.00 -10.46 -0.28
CA LEU A 239 -7.72 -9.86 0.03
C LEU A 239 -7.77 -8.98 1.27
N ILE A 240 -8.76 -8.07 1.35
CA ILE A 240 -8.97 -7.20 2.52
C ILE A 240 -9.23 -8.04 3.77
N ARG A 241 -10.02 -9.11 3.63
CA ARG A 241 -10.24 -10.08 4.72
C ARG A 241 -8.95 -10.75 5.19
N ILE A 242 -8.09 -11.19 4.25
CA ILE A 242 -6.80 -11.81 4.59
C ILE A 242 -5.86 -10.81 5.25
N GLN A 243 -5.81 -9.56 4.78
CA GLN A 243 -5.03 -8.50 5.41
C GLN A 243 -5.43 -8.31 6.89
N ASN A 244 -6.74 -8.19 7.15
CA ASN A 244 -7.23 -8.06 8.52
C ASN A 244 -6.99 -9.34 9.35
N ALA A 245 -7.08 -10.53 8.73
CA ALA A 245 -6.73 -11.77 9.39
C ALA A 245 -5.26 -11.81 9.83
N CYS A 246 -4.34 -11.33 9.01
CA CYS A 246 -2.93 -11.22 9.37
C CYS A 246 -2.73 -10.34 10.62
N GLU A 247 -3.42 -9.22 10.69
CA GLU A 247 -3.37 -8.35 11.88
C GLU A 247 -3.95 -9.04 13.13
N LEU A 248 -5.08 -9.72 13.01
CA LEU A 248 -5.68 -10.46 14.12
C LEU A 248 -4.77 -11.58 14.61
N LEU A 249 -4.15 -12.33 13.70
CA LEU A 249 -3.21 -13.40 14.03
C LEU A 249 -1.99 -12.92 14.81
N LYS A 250 -1.61 -11.64 14.64
CA LYS A 250 -0.48 -11.03 15.34
C LYS A 250 -0.83 -10.37 16.65
N LYS A 251 -1.94 -9.62 16.64
CA LYS A 251 -2.31 -8.74 17.75
C LYS A 251 -3.16 -9.44 18.81
N THR A 252 -3.61 -10.68 18.55
CA THR A 252 -4.54 -11.37 19.45
C THR A 252 -4.18 -12.85 19.63
N GLU A 253 -4.64 -13.43 20.75
CA GLU A 253 -4.52 -14.86 21.03
C GLU A 253 -5.69 -15.69 20.45
N LYS A 254 -6.47 -15.11 19.53
CA LYS A 254 -7.59 -15.81 18.89
C LYS A 254 -7.13 -17.07 18.18
N ASN A 255 -7.96 -18.11 18.25
CA ASN A 255 -7.75 -19.33 17.47
C ASN A 255 -8.11 -19.11 15.98
N MET A 256 -7.80 -20.08 15.12
CA MET A 256 -7.96 -19.94 13.67
C MET A 256 -9.41 -19.77 13.23
N GLU A 257 -10.37 -20.37 13.95
CA GLU A 257 -11.81 -20.26 13.66
C GLU A 257 -12.32 -18.86 14.02
N GLU A 258 -11.91 -18.35 15.17
CA GLU A 258 -12.24 -17.00 15.62
C GLU A 258 -11.66 -15.93 14.68
N VAL A 259 -10.41 -16.12 14.21
CA VAL A 259 -9.78 -15.23 13.23
C VAL A 259 -10.54 -15.28 11.91
N ALA A 260 -10.87 -16.48 11.40
CA ALA A 260 -11.62 -16.64 10.16
C ALA A 260 -12.97 -15.91 10.22
N SER A 261 -13.72 -16.12 11.31
CA SER A 261 -15.02 -15.46 11.53
C SER A 261 -14.87 -13.95 11.67
N ALA A 262 -13.95 -13.47 12.51
CA ALA A 262 -13.71 -12.04 12.71
C ALA A 262 -13.18 -11.31 11.46
N SER A 263 -12.63 -12.08 10.51
CA SER A 263 -12.19 -11.56 9.21
C SER A 263 -13.27 -11.66 8.12
N GLY A 264 -14.48 -12.10 8.45
CA GLY A 264 -15.61 -12.15 7.52
C GLY A 264 -15.66 -13.40 6.63
N PHE A 265 -14.95 -14.48 6.97
CA PHE A 265 -15.08 -15.76 6.25
C PHE A 265 -16.18 -16.61 6.83
N ALA A 266 -17.05 -17.14 5.98
CA ALA A 266 -18.15 -18.02 6.36
C ALA A 266 -17.70 -19.40 6.87
N SER A 267 -16.45 -19.81 6.59
CA SER A 267 -15.89 -21.08 7.07
C SER A 267 -14.36 -21.05 7.13
N ILE A 268 -13.81 -21.86 8.04
CA ILE A 268 -12.36 -22.07 8.16
C ILE A 268 -11.74 -22.62 6.86
N SER A 269 -12.48 -23.43 6.12
CA SER A 269 -12.01 -23.96 4.82
C SER A 269 -11.88 -22.87 3.76
N ALA A 270 -12.85 -21.95 3.69
CA ALA A 270 -12.78 -20.78 2.80
C ALA A 270 -11.63 -19.85 3.19
N PHE A 271 -11.44 -19.61 4.48
CA PHE A 271 -10.33 -18.84 5.04
C PHE A 271 -8.98 -19.44 4.63
N ASN A 272 -8.72 -20.71 4.96
CA ASN A 272 -7.47 -21.39 4.65
C ASN A 272 -7.13 -21.36 3.15
N ARG A 273 -8.12 -21.63 2.30
CA ARG A 273 -7.95 -21.61 0.83
C ARG A 273 -7.57 -20.22 0.33
N ASN A 274 -8.28 -19.18 0.77
CA ASN A 274 -8.01 -17.81 0.34
C ASN A 274 -6.70 -17.29 0.93
N PHE A 275 -6.38 -17.61 2.17
CA PHE A 275 -5.12 -17.25 2.81
C PHE A 275 -3.92 -17.82 2.02
N LYS A 276 -3.98 -19.14 1.72
CA LYS A 276 -2.94 -19.78 0.89
C LYS A 276 -2.88 -19.24 -0.54
N LYS A 277 -4.04 -18.89 -1.13
CA LYS A 277 -4.09 -18.26 -2.46
C LYS A 277 -3.38 -16.91 -2.50
N VAL A 278 -3.52 -16.10 -1.43
CA VAL A 278 -2.99 -14.73 -1.34
C VAL A 278 -1.53 -14.71 -0.90
N LEU A 279 -1.16 -15.51 0.10
CA LEU A 279 0.15 -15.45 0.76
C LEU A 279 1.05 -16.67 0.46
N ASN A 280 0.59 -17.64 -0.31
CA ASN A 280 1.27 -18.89 -0.67
C ASN A 280 1.64 -19.80 0.53
N ILE A 281 1.23 -19.45 1.75
CA ILE A 281 1.44 -20.26 2.97
C ILE A 281 0.11 -20.41 3.74
N SER A 282 0.03 -21.39 4.63
CA SER A 282 -1.14 -21.55 5.48
C SER A 282 -1.17 -20.51 6.62
N PRO A 283 -2.37 -20.17 7.19
CA PRO A 283 -2.47 -19.25 8.30
C PRO A 283 -1.64 -19.69 9.52
N TYR A 284 -1.62 -20.98 9.81
CA TYR A 284 -0.83 -21.55 10.88
C TYR A 284 0.68 -21.38 10.68
N GLN A 285 1.17 -21.71 9.48
CA GLN A 285 2.58 -21.50 9.12
C GLN A 285 2.94 -20.02 9.17
N TRP A 286 2.04 -19.14 8.70
CA TRP A 286 2.24 -17.71 8.74
C TRP A 286 2.32 -17.18 10.18
N LYS A 287 1.37 -17.58 11.07
CA LYS A 287 1.40 -17.22 12.51
C LYS A 287 2.70 -17.68 13.17
N LYS A 288 3.14 -18.90 12.87
CA LYS A 288 4.36 -19.47 13.45
C LYS A 288 5.66 -18.82 12.89
N SER A 289 5.66 -18.41 11.63
CA SER A 289 6.80 -17.67 11.04
C SER A 289 6.85 -16.21 11.50
N ALA A 290 5.77 -15.70 12.16
CA ALA A 290 5.70 -14.36 12.71
C ALA A 290 6.69 -14.10 13.85
N GLU A 291 7.20 -15.13 14.49
CA GLU A 291 8.18 -15.01 15.58
C GLU A 291 9.61 -14.71 15.09
N ASN A 292 9.90 -14.85 13.79
CA ASN A 292 11.20 -14.58 13.18
C ASN A 292 11.12 -13.41 12.18
N TYR A 293 11.18 -12.20 12.72
CA TYR A 293 11.01 -10.96 11.95
C TYR A 293 12.02 -10.81 10.80
N GLU A 294 13.31 -11.13 11.03
CA GLU A 294 14.34 -11.09 10.00
C GLU A 294 14.08 -12.06 8.84
N SER A 295 13.45 -13.20 9.12
CA SER A 295 13.12 -14.17 8.08
C SER A 295 11.90 -13.80 7.24
N LYS A 296 11.07 -12.83 7.64
CA LYS A 296 9.84 -12.45 6.93
C LYS A 296 10.03 -11.37 5.88
N LEU A 297 10.94 -10.44 6.08
CA LEU A 297 11.51 -9.62 5.01
C LEU A 297 12.26 -10.51 3.99
N LEU A 298 12.70 -11.70 4.41
CA LEU A 298 13.41 -12.70 3.60
C LEU A 298 12.48 -13.68 2.86
N TYR A 299 11.18 -13.74 3.17
CA TYR A 299 10.21 -14.49 2.34
C TYR A 299 9.78 -13.73 1.08
N CYS A 300 9.83 -12.41 1.10
CA CYS A 300 10.11 -11.64 -0.09
C CYS A 300 11.64 -11.50 -0.11
N ARG A 301 12.36 -12.39 -0.76
CA ARG A 301 13.80 -12.21 -1.00
C ARG A 301 13.97 -10.91 -1.76
N ILE A 302 14.27 -9.85 -1.01
CA ILE A 302 14.70 -8.59 -1.58
C ILE A 302 16.13 -8.83 -2.07
N SER A 303 16.24 -9.37 -3.27
CA SER A 303 17.54 -9.47 -3.92
C SER A 303 17.75 -8.16 -4.66
N ALA A 304 18.84 -7.46 -4.36
CA ALA A 304 19.27 -6.30 -5.13
C ALA A 304 19.38 -6.60 -6.64
N GLN A 305 19.53 -7.87 -7.03
CA GLN A 305 19.64 -8.31 -8.42
C GLN A 305 18.31 -8.69 -9.07
N LYS A 306 17.31 -9.16 -8.32
CA LYS A 306 16.09 -9.75 -8.89
C LYS A 306 14.80 -9.00 -8.53
N GLY A 307 14.90 -7.98 -7.68
CA GLY A 307 13.73 -7.32 -7.13
C GLY A 307 13.10 -8.17 -6.01
N TRP A 308 11.81 -8.02 -5.86
CA TRP A 308 11.01 -8.83 -4.94
C TRP A 308 10.84 -10.23 -5.54
N GLU A 309 11.37 -11.25 -4.91
CA GLU A 309 11.11 -12.67 -5.19
C GLU A 309 10.05 -13.25 -4.25
#